data_b7d6bc2c7ede1749af8e3be8a24db77d
#
_entry.id   b7d6bc2c7ede1749af8e3be8a24db77d
#
_cell.length_a   1.000
_cell.length_b   1.000
_cell.length_c   1.000
_cell.angle_alpha   90.00
_cell.angle_beta   90.00
_cell.angle_gamma   90.00
#
_symmetry.space_group_name_H-M   'P 1'
#
loop_
_entity.id
_entity.type
_entity.pdbx_description
1 polymer ?
#
loop_
_entity_poly.entity_id
_entity_poly.type
_entity_poly.pdbx_seq_one_letter_code
_entity_poly.pdbx_strand_id
1 'polypeptide(L)'
;MVECYNFSCQGESHKADSKPCQDASFSAVYEDGLAIAIVCDGHGGERYFRSDVGAKMAVEVIFDTVKTFTSSIDKSLFIGQPYTAVEAIASEEILKKQTPVDKAFRQLFSSIIYQWNNRIAIHAAHTPMSEWEQEHVPQKYLDELNSSETFEKLYGCTLMVYVQTPDYWFAFHLGDGKCISFQQQPFWHEPIPWDERCFLNKTTSLCDSNAINEFRYCYEGDGSFPMAVFLGSDGMDDSFGEDANLVNFYIQVVKMLVTEGRDSTIQSIESDLPQLSKIGSKDDMSIAFIYSMCELQAHIADFIQYQIDIVTDSIRQTDERLKQLESKIAGITSVSDEKTRIDFDYAQKDIERANENRIKLLYKYDVLMQQLSKVFTNN
;
A
#
# COMPACT_ATOMS: atom_id res chain seq x y z
N MET A 1 -7.29 -11.95 -19.02
CA MET A 1 -7.43 -12.84 -17.84
C MET A 1 -6.91 -12.08 -16.64
N VAL A 2 -7.65 -12.11 -15.53
CA VAL A 2 -7.22 -11.50 -14.26
C VAL A 2 -6.27 -12.44 -13.55
N GLU A 3 -5.20 -11.91 -13.00
CA GLU A 3 -4.17 -12.63 -12.25
C GLU A 3 -3.86 -11.90 -10.96
N CYS A 4 -3.22 -12.58 -10.01
CA CYS A 4 -2.87 -11.99 -8.72
C CYS A 4 -1.54 -12.52 -8.19
N TYR A 5 -0.99 -11.78 -7.23
CA TYR A 5 0.17 -12.20 -6.44
C TYR A 5 0.17 -11.48 -5.09
N ASN A 6 0.78 -12.10 -4.09
CA ASN A 6 1.05 -11.49 -2.79
C ASN A 6 2.35 -12.01 -2.20
N PHE A 7 2.97 -11.18 -1.39
CA PHE A 7 4.18 -11.50 -0.66
C PHE A 7 4.29 -10.65 0.60
N SER A 8 4.77 -11.26 1.69
CA SER A 8 5.12 -10.57 2.93
C SER A 8 6.52 -10.97 3.35
N CYS A 9 7.34 -10.02 3.77
CA CYS A 9 8.67 -10.29 4.29
C CYS A 9 8.92 -9.57 5.61
N GLN A 10 9.69 -10.24 6.48
CA GLN A 10 10.08 -9.72 7.78
C GLN A 10 11.04 -8.56 7.65
N GLY A 11 10.75 -7.48 8.36
CA GLY A 11 11.55 -6.28 8.45
C GLY A 11 12.90 -6.49 9.13
N GLU A 12 13.87 -5.65 8.80
CA GLU A 12 15.22 -5.73 9.38
C GLU A 12 15.22 -5.40 10.88
N SER A 13 14.35 -4.50 11.34
CA SER A 13 14.15 -4.19 12.76
C SER A 13 13.60 -5.41 13.52
N HIS A 14 12.61 -6.10 12.96
CA HIS A 14 12.01 -7.28 13.56
C HIS A 14 12.99 -8.46 13.62
N LYS A 15 13.83 -8.65 12.59
CA LYS A 15 14.93 -9.64 12.64
C LYS A 15 15.91 -9.33 13.76
N ALA A 16 16.30 -8.07 13.93
CA ALA A 16 17.23 -7.65 14.97
C ALA A 16 16.67 -7.90 16.39
N ASP A 17 15.37 -7.72 16.57
CA ASP A 17 14.65 -7.91 17.83
C ASP A 17 14.14 -9.35 18.04
N SER A 18 14.42 -10.27 17.11
CA SER A 18 13.89 -11.65 17.11
C SER A 18 12.37 -11.73 17.17
N LYS A 19 11.68 -10.71 16.66
CA LYS A 19 10.22 -10.71 16.49
C LYS A 19 9.82 -11.43 15.21
N PRO A 20 8.65 -12.08 15.12
CA PRO A 20 8.14 -12.62 13.87
C PRO A 20 7.80 -11.50 12.87
N CYS A 21 7.58 -11.87 11.60
CA CYS A 21 6.88 -10.98 10.67
C CYS A 21 5.45 -10.81 11.17
N GLN A 22 5.06 -9.57 11.44
CA GLN A 22 3.75 -9.21 11.97
C GLN A 22 2.73 -8.92 10.86
N ASP A 23 3.19 -8.76 9.64
CA ASP A 23 2.37 -8.62 8.44
C ASP A 23 1.84 -9.95 7.93
N ALA A 24 0.69 -9.88 7.26
CA ALA A 24 0.13 -10.98 6.48
C ALA A 24 -0.51 -10.46 5.19
N SER A 25 -0.32 -11.21 4.10
CA SER A 25 -0.95 -10.90 2.82
C SER A 25 -1.56 -12.15 2.18
N PHE A 26 -2.55 -11.93 1.31
CA PHE A 26 -3.21 -12.99 0.56
C PHE A 26 -3.71 -12.46 -0.78
N SER A 27 -3.69 -13.32 -1.81
CA SER A 27 -4.40 -13.04 -3.05
C SER A 27 -4.86 -14.33 -3.71
N ALA A 28 -6.01 -14.29 -4.38
CA ALA A 28 -6.53 -15.42 -5.14
C ALA A 28 -7.45 -14.95 -6.27
N VAL A 29 -7.49 -15.73 -7.34
CA VAL A 29 -8.47 -15.63 -8.44
C VAL A 29 -9.19 -16.96 -8.57
N TYR A 30 -10.51 -16.94 -8.62
CA TYR A 30 -11.38 -18.12 -8.67
C TYR A 30 -12.00 -18.31 -10.06
N GLU A 31 -12.46 -19.52 -10.34
CA GLU A 31 -13.09 -19.88 -11.62
C GLU A 31 -14.37 -19.10 -11.92
N ASP A 32 -15.10 -18.66 -10.89
CA ASP A 32 -16.30 -17.82 -11.01
C ASP A 32 -16.00 -16.34 -11.32
N GLY A 33 -14.71 -15.99 -11.47
CA GLY A 33 -14.24 -14.64 -11.75
C GLY A 33 -14.06 -13.76 -10.52
N LEU A 34 -14.26 -14.27 -9.30
CA LEU A 34 -13.93 -13.56 -8.07
C LEU A 34 -12.41 -13.47 -7.93
N ALA A 35 -11.89 -12.26 -7.75
CA ALA A 35 -10.50 -12.00 -7.40
C ALA A 35 -10.41 -11.18 -6.11
N ILE A 36 -9.48 -11.56 -5.21
CA ILE A 36 -9.33 -10.95 -3.88
C ILE A 36 -7.85 -10.69 -3.62
N ALA A 37 -7.52 -9.50 -3.13
CA ALA A 37 -6.22 -9.16 -2.56
C ALA A 37 -6.42 -8.59 -1.16
N ILE A 38 -5.56 -9.00 -0.20
CA ILE A 38 -5.63 -8.62 1.21
C ILE A 38 -4.22 -8.33 1.71
N VAL A 39 -4.07 -7.25 2.48
CA VAL A 39 -2.89 -6.93 3.28
C VAL A 39 -3.38 -6.58 4.69
N CYS A 40 -2.78 -7.19 5.70
CA CYS A 40 -2.99 -6.89 7.11
C CYS A 40 -1.63 -6.66 7.76
N ASP A 41 -1.45 -5.51 8.38
CA ASP A 41 -0.25 -5.10 9.08
C ASP A 41 -0.49 -5.22 10.58
N GLY A 42 0.34 -6.00 11.26
CA GLY A 42 0.28 -6.22 12.69
C GLY A 42 1.12 -5.20 13.47
N HIS A 43 0.52 -4.48 14.40
CA HIS A 43 1.20 -3.41 15.14
C HIS A 43 2.51 -3.85 15.83
N GLY A 44 3.58 -3.05 15.68
CA GLY A 44 4.94 -3.38 16.13
C GLY A 44 5.25 -3.10 17.62
N GLY A 45 4.36 -2.40 18.35
CA GLY A 45 4.60 -2.00 19.74
C GLY A 45 4.64 -3.17 20.73
N GLU A 46 5.31 -3.01 21.88
CA GLU A 46 5.48 -4.06 22.90
C GLU A 46 4.15 -4.68 23.40
N ARG A 47 3.06 -3.92 23.37
CA ARG A 47 1.73 -4.40 23.76
C ARG A 47 1.17 -5.40 22.76
N TYR A 48 1.48 -5.24 21.48
CA TYR A 48 0.89 -6.00 20.37
C TYR A 48 1.67 -7.27 20.05
N PHE A 49 2.14 -7.97 21.06
CA PHE A 49 3.09 -9.10 20.92
C PHE A 49 2.52 -10.36 20.23
N ARG A 50 1.23 -10.38 19.91
CA ARG A 50 0.54 -11.41 19.09
C ARG A 50 -0.08 -10.83 17.82
N SER A 51 0.37 -9.67 17.38
CA SER A 51 -0.18 -9.03 16.18
C SER A 51 0.08 -9.84 14.91
N ASP A 52 1.17 -10.61 14.85
CA ASP A 52 1.43 -11.55 13.76
C ASP A 52 0.33 -12.63 13.63
N VAL A 53 -0.19 -13.11 14.76
CA VAL A 53 -1.33 -14.04 14.82
C VAL A 53 -2.60 -13.29 14.45
N GLY A 54 -2.76 -12.06 14.95
CA GLY A 54 -3.90 -11.20 14.66
C GLY A 54 -4.05 -10.89 13.18
N ALA A 55 -2.96 -10.52 12.51
CA ALA A 55 -2.92 -10.24 11.08
C ALA A 55 -3.23 -11.50 10.23
N LYS A 56 -2.64 -12.65 10.54
CA LYS A 56 -2.93 -13.93 9.86
C LYS A 56 -4.38 -14.34 10.00
N MET A 57 -4.96 -14.22 11.21
CA MET A 57 -6.37 -14.49 11.46
C MET A 57 -7.29 -13.50 10.77
N ALA A 58 -6.87 -12.23 10.66
CA ALA A 58 -7.62 -11.22 9.92
C ALA A 58 -7.71 -11.59 8.43
N VAL A 59 -6.60 -11.97 7.80
CA VAL A 59 -6.58 -12.44 6.40
C VAL A 59 -7.57 -13.59 6.19
N GLU A 60 -7.55 -14.63 7.05
CA GLU A 60 -8.45 -15.77 6.92
C GLU A 60 -9.93 -15.39 7.10
N VAL A 61 -10.24 -14.57 8.10
CA VAL A 61 -11.60 -14.09 8.37
C VAL A 61 -12.12 -13.23 7.23
N ILE A 62 -11.29 -12.30 6.72
CA ILE A 62 -11.65 -11.44 5.60
C ILE A 62 -11.97 -12.28 4.37
N PHE A 63 -11.10 -13.23 4.05
CA PHE A 63 -11.30 -14.13 2.92
C PHE A 63 -12.66 -14.86 3.00
N ASP A 64 -12.92 -15.56 4.11
CA ASP A 64 -14.16 -16.31 4.33
C ASP A 64 -15.41 -15.43 4.28
N THR A 65 -15.32 -14.24 4.90
CA THR A 65 -16.43 -13.30 5.00
C THR A 65 -16.73 -12.62 3.66
N VAL A 66 -15.70 -12.19 2.91
CA VAL A 66 -15.84 -11.60 1.57
C VAL A 66 -16.42 -12.62 0.60
N LYS A 67 -15.96 -13.86 0.61
CA LYS A 67 -16.50 -14.93 -0.24
C LYS A 67 -17.98 -15.19 0.05
N THR A 68 -18.35 -15.21 1.31
CA THR A 68 -19.76 -15.33 1.71
C THR A 68 -20.58 -14.13 1.29
N PHE A 69 -20.04 -12.91 1.48
CA PHE A 69 -20.69 -11.66 1.10
C PHE A 69 -20.94 -11.60 -0.41
N THR A 70 -19.95 -11.81 -1.24
CA THR A 70 -20.05 -11.73 -2.71
C THR A 70 -21.00 -12.79 -3.28
N SER A 71 -21.12 -13.96 -2.64
CA SER A 71 -22.04 -15.02 -3.06
C SER A 71 -23.49 -14.78 -2.64
N SER A 72 -23.74 -14.00 -1.59
CA SER A 72 -25.08 -13.81 -0.99
C SER A 72 -25.70 -12.44 -1.23
N ILE A 73 -24.87 -11.42 -1.57
CA ILE A 73 -25.36 -10.05 -1.77
C ILE A 73 -26.19 -9.92 -3.05
N ASP A 74 -27.21 -9.09 -3.01
CA ASP A 74 -27.91 -8.67 -4.23
C ASP A 74 -27.01 -7.78 -5.09
N LYS A 75 -26.47 -8.34 -6.17
CA LYS A 75 -25.55 -7.67 -7.09
C LYS A 75 -26.13 -6.40 -7.70
N SER A 76 -27.47 -6.29 -7.79
CA SER A 76 -28.13 -5.08 -8.33
C SER A 76 -27.86 -3.82 -7.51
N LEU A 77 -27.37 -3.96 -6.28
CA LEU A 77 -26.91 -2.85 -5.45
C LEU A 77 -25.68 -2.16 -6.03
N PHE A 78 -24.83 -2.90 -6.74
CA PHE A 78 -23.56 -2.41 -7.28
C PHE A 78 -23.64 -2.15 -8.80
N ILE A 79 -24.33 -3.02 -9.55
CA ILE A 79 -24.38 -2.94 -11.01
C ILE A 79 -24.97 -1.60 -11.46
N GLY A 80 -24.23 -0.90 -12.34
CA GLY A 80 -24.57 0.42 -12.85
C GLY A 80 -24.24 1.59 -11.92
N GLN A 81 -23.65 1.32 -10.75
CA GLN A 81 -23.19 2.40 -9.87
C GLN A 81 -21.84 2.96 -10.37
N PRO A 82 -21.72 4.31 -10.45
CA PRO A 82 -20.45 4.94 -10.75
C PRO A 82 -19.49 4.74 -9.59
N TYR A 83 -18.20 5.00 -9.84
CA TYR A 83 -17.22 5.04 -8.76
C TYR A 83 -17.71 5.91 -7.60
N THR A 84 -17.70 5.32 -6.41
CA THR A 84 -18.16 5.97 -5.18
C THR A 84 -17.18 5.65 -4.07
N ALA A 85 -16.67 6.69 -3.41
CA ALA A 85 -15.76 6.58 -2.27
C ALA A 85 -16.44 7.11 -1.01
N VAL A 86 -16.26 6.42 0.12
CA VAL A 86 -16.89 6.70 1.40
C VAL A 86 -15.84 6.76 2.50
N GLU A 87 -15.76 7.91 3.15
CA GLU A 87 -14.88 8.14 4.31
C GLU A 87 -15.41 7.44 5.58
N ALA A 88 -14.54 7.37 6.59
CA ALA A 88 -14.93 6.88 7.91
C ALA A 88 -16.09 7.69 8.51
N ILE A 89 -16.98 7.02 9.21
CA ILE A 89 -18.20 7.63 9.74
C ILE A 89 -17.88 8.50 10.95
N ALA A 90 -17.87 9.81 10.75
CA ALA A 90 -17.54 10.78 11.80
C ALA A 90 -18.71 11.14 12.74
N SER A 91 -19.98 10.85 12.39
CA SER A 91 -21.13 11.27 13.19
C SER A 91 -22.37 10.37 13.04
N GLU A 92 -23.23 10.39 14.09
CA GLU A 92 -24.54 9.70 14.07
C GLU A 92 -25.48 10.19 12.96
N GLU A 93 -25.33 11.40 12.44
CA GLU A 93 -26.15 11.93 11.35
C GLU A 93 -25.89 11.20 10.02
N ILE A 94 -24.65 10.79 9.76
CA ILE A 94 -24.28 10.01 8.59
C ILE A 94 -24.93 8.63 8.66
N LEU A 95 -24.97 8.01 9.86
CA LEU A 95 -25.64 6.72 10.06
C LEU A 95 -27.12 6.73 9.69
N LYS A 96 -27.80 7.86 9.81
CA LYS A 96 -29.22 8.01 9.47
C LYS A 96 -29.50 8.11 7.97
N LYS A 97 -28.48 8.41 7.17
CA LYS A 97 -28.60 8.64 5.70
C LYS A 97 -28.00 7.50 4.87
N GLN A 98 -27.71 6.36 5.49
CA GLN A 98 -27.08 5.21 4.81
C GLN A 98 -27.92 4.69 3.64
N THR A 99 -27.26 4.52 2.49
CA THR A 99 -27.78 3.82 1.33
C THR A 99 -27.90 2.31 1.60
N PRO A 100 -28.60 1.55 0.75
CA PRO A 100 -28.57 0.08 0.84
C PRO A 100 -27.15 -0.51 0.74
N VAL A 101 -26.27 0.09 -0.09
CA VAL A 101 -24.85 -0.31 -0.23
C VAL A 101 -24.10 -0.07 1.07
N ASP A 102 -24.25 1.11 1.70
CA ASP A 102 -23.60 1.41 2.98
C ASP A 102 -24.00 0.42 4.07
N LYS A 103 -25.28 0.02 4.12
CA LYS A 103 -25.77 -0.99 5.06
C LYS A 103 -25.15 -2.37 4.80
N ALA A 104 -24.99 -2.75 3.54
CA ALA A 104 -24.36 -4.00 3.17
C ALA A 104 -22.89 -4.03 3.60
N PHE A 105 -22.12 -2.96 3.33
CA PHE A 105 -20.74 -2.84 3.82
C PHE A 105 -20.65 -2.84 5.34
N ARG A 106 -21.56 -2.15 6.03
CA ARG A 106 -21.56 -2.16 7.49
C ARG A 106 -21.82 -3.56 8.06
N GLN A 107 -22.66 -4.36 7.42
CA GLN A 107 -22.87 -5.77 7.80
C GLN A 107 -21.60 -6.60 7.56
N LEU A 108 -20.92 -6.39 6.41
CA LEU A 108 -19.64 -7.03 6.10
C LEU A 108 -18.59 -6.71 7.19
N PHE A 109 -18.40 -5.43 7.50
CA PHE A 109 -17.42 -4.99 8.50
C PHE A 109 -17.74 -5.50 9.90
N SER A 110 -19.02 -5.47 10.30
CA SER A 110 -19.46 -6.06 11.57
C SER A 110 -19.17 -7.55 11.65
N SER A 111 -19.38 -8.29 10.54
CA SER A 111 -19.07 -9.72 10.48
C SER A 111 -17.57 -9.99 10.58
N ILE A 112 -16.74 -9.18 9.92
CA ILE A 112 -15.27 -9.29 10.00
C ILE A 112 -14.80 -9.08 11.44
N ILE A 113 -15.21 -7.98 12.08
CA ILE A 113 -14.84 -7.66 13.47
C ILE A 113 -15.28 -8.79 14.41
N TYR A 114 -16.54 -9.23 14.31
CA TYR A 114 -17.07 -10.28 15.17
C TYR A 114 -16.33 -11.61 15.01
N GLN A 115 -16.08 -12.05 13.79
CA GLN A 115 -15.39 -13.31 13.52
C GLN A 115 -13.91 -13.24 13.93
N TRP A 116 -13.24 -12.11 13.67
CA TRP A 116 -11.87 -11.89 14.10
C TRP A 116 -11.76 -11.95 15.63
N ASN A 117 -12.61 -11.22 16.35
CA ASN A 117 -12.66 -11.24 17.82
C ASN A 117 -12.88 -12.68 18.36
N ASN A 118 -13.77 -13.45 17.74
CA ASN A 118 -13.98 -14.85 18.15
C ASN A 118 -12.74 -15.71 17.92
N ARG A 119 -12.05 -15.58 16.78
CA ARG A 119 -10.84 -16.37 16.49
C ARG A 119 -9.70 -16.05 17.44
N ILE A 120 -9.43 -14.78 17.71
CA ILE A 120 -8.37 -14.40 18.65
C ILE A 120 -8.73 -14.79 20.09
N ALA A 121 -9.99 -14.74 20.48
CA ALA A 121 -10.44 -15.21 21.80
C ALA A 121 -10.20 -16.73 21.97
N ILE A 122 -10.51 -17.52 20.96
CA ILE A 122 -10.25 -18.97 20.96
C ILE A 122 -8.73 -19.21 21.05
N HIS A 123 -7.94 -18.48 20.28
CA HIS A 123 -6.47 -18.58 20.33
C HIS A 123 -5.93 -18.21 21.71
N ALA A 124 -6.36 -17.09 22.29
CA ALA A 124 -5.95 -16.65 23.61
C ALA A 124 -6.24 -17.70 24.70
N ALA A 125 -7.43 -18.35 24.62
CA ALA A 125 -7.86 -19.35 25.59
C ALA A 125 -7.10 -20.69 25.48
N HIS A 126 -6.59 -21.05 24.28
CA HIS A 126 -6.00 -22.36 24.03
C HIS A 126 -4.48 -22.34 23.79
N THR A 127 -3.90 -21.15 23.57
CA THR A 127 -2.47 -21.00 23.29
C THR A 127 -1.78 -20.38 24.50
N PRO A 128 -1.02 -21.19 25.27
CA PRO A 128 -0.28 -20.69 26.43
C PRO A 128 0.79 -19.66 25.97
N MET A 129 1.24 -18.87 26.92
CA MET A 129 2.36 -17.94 26.68
C MET A 129 3.60 -18.73 26.29
N SER A 130 4.26 -18.32 25.20
CA SER A 130 5.55 -18.86 24.79
C SER A 130 6.65 -18.45 25.77
N GLU A 131 7.80 -19.15 25.76
CA GLU A 131 8.98 -18.76 26.55
C GLU A 131 9.45 -17.36 26.15
N TRP A 132 9.46 -17.05 24.85
CA TRP A 132 9.82 -15.71 24.36
C TRP A 132 8.90 -14.61 24.92
N GLU A 133 7.57 -14.83 24.90
CA GLU A 133 6.62 -13.87 25.46
C GLU A 133 6.86 -13.64 26.96
N GLN A 134 7.13 -14.69 27.72
CA GLN A 134 7.39 -14.60 29.16
C GLN A 134 8.70 -13.84 29.47
N GLU A 135 9.71 -13.95 28.62
CA GLU A 135 11.01 -13.33 28.82
C GLU A 135 11.08 -11.87 28.33
N HIS A 136 10.35 -11.53 27.26
CA HIS A 136 10.54 -10.26 26.55
C HIS A 136 9.37 -9.28 26.69
N VAL A 137 8.15 -9.78 26.99
CA VAL A 137 6.96 -8.92 27.09
C VAL A 137 6.80 -8.40 28.53
N PRO A 138 6.61 -7.08 28.74
CA PRO A 138 6.35 -6.53 30.05
C PRO A 138 5.13 -7.17 30.74
N GLN A 139 5.27 -7.51 32.03
CA GLN A 139 4.26 -8.24 32.81
C GLN A 139 2.86 -7.63 32.70
N LYS A 140 2.76 -6.31 32.68
CA LYS A 140 1.47 -5.58 32.53
C LYS A 140 0.69 -6.00 31.27
N TYR A 141 1.38 -6.34 30.18
CA TYR A 141 0.73 -6.79 28.93
C TYR A 141 0.44 -8.29 28.94
N LEU A 142 1.29 -9.08 29.61
CA LEU A 142 1.01 -10.49 29.85
C LEU A 142 -0.27 -10.67 30.71
N ASP A 143 -0.48 -9.78 31.66
CA ASP A 143 -1.67 -9.79 32.51
C ASP A 143 -2.95 -9.48 31.70
N GLU A 144 -2.85 -8.66 30.64
CA GLU A 144 -3.96 -8.37 29.74
C GLU A 144 -4.46 -9.61 28.98
N LEU A 145 -3.62 -10.59 28.71
CA LEU A 145 -4.05 -11.84 28.05
C LEU A 145 -5.11 -12.60 28.87
N ASN A 146 -5.09 -12.44 30.19
CA ASN A 146 -6.08 -13.02 31.11
C ASN A 146 -7.26 -12.08 31.40
N SER A 147 -7.24 -10.87 30.80
CA SER A 147 -8.31 -9.89 30.94
C SER A 147 -9.35 -10.07 29.85
N SER A 148 -10.62 -10.18 30.22
CA SER A 148 -11.73 -10.24 29.28
C SER A 148 -12.04 -8.90 28.59
N GLU A 149 -11.38 -7.80 28.95
CA GLU A 149 -11.75 -6.45 28.52
C GLU A 149 -10.81 -5.84 27.48
N THR A 150 -9.56 -6.30 27.38
CA THR A 150 -8.53 -5.60 26.57
C THR A 150 -7.58 -6.53 25.82
N PHE A 151 -7.80 -7.83 25.82
CA PHE A 151 -6.90 -8.79 25.20
C PHE A 151 -6.83 -8.62 23.66
N GLU A 152 -7.84 -8.05 23.03
CA GLU A 152 -7.89 -7.80 21.59
C GLU A 152 -6.72 -6.90 21.15
N LYS A 153 -6.29 -5.98 22.01
CA LYS A 153 -5.14 -5.11 21.77
C LYS A 153 -3.85 -5.88 21.51
N LEU A 154 -3.67 -7.03 22.11
CA LEU A 154 -2.47 -7.87 21.95
C LEU A 154 -2.31 -8.39 20.51
N TYR A 155 -3.43 -8.50 19.79
CA TYR A 155 -3.56 -9.03 18.42
C TYR A 155 -3.75 -7.92 17.37
N GLY A 156 -3.68 -6.65 17.75
CA GLY A 156 -4.04 -5.51 16.91
C GLY A 156 -3.36 -5.50 15.56
N CYS A 157 -4.14 -5.28 14.51
CA CYS A 157 -3.67 -5.15 13.14
C CYS A 157 -4.57 -4.22 12.32
N THR A 158 -4.01 -3.69 11.24
CA THR A 158 -4.74 -3.01 10.17
C THR A 158 -5.38 -4.03 9.21
N LEU A 159 -6.15 -3.57 8.25
CA LEU A 159 -6.56 -4.36 7.08
C LEU A 159 -6.81 -3.49 5.87
N MET A 160 -6.42 -3.99 4.71
CA MET A 160 -6.72 -3.40 3.41
C MET A 160 -7.10 -4.50 2.43
N VAL A 161 -8.19 -4.31 1.69
CA VAL A 161 -8.79 -5.35 0.85
C VAL A 161 -9.26 -4.75 -0.47
N TYR A 162 -8.95 -5.44 -1.55
CA TYR A 162 -9.55 -5.21 -2.86
C TYR A 162 -10.25 -6.49 -3.34
N VAL A 163 -11.45 -6.33 -3.87
CA VAL A 163 -12.29 -7.42 -4.38
C VAL A 163 -12.83 -7.05 -5.75
N GLN A 164 -12.65 -7.94 -6.71
CA GLN A 164 -13.21 -7.82 -8.05
C GLN A 164 -14.09 -9.03 -8.34
N THR A 165 -15.30 -8.76 -8.81
CA THR A 165 -16.22 -9.76 -9.37
C THR A 165 -16.34 -9.56 -10.88
N PRO A 166 -17.03 -10.41 -11.64
CA PRO A 166 -17.27 -10.14 -13.06
C PRO A 166 -18.11 -8.87 -13.34
N ASP A 167 -18.90 -8.40 -12.37
CA ASP A 167 -19.90 -7.36 -12.55
C ASP A 167 -19.54 -6.03 -11.89
N TYR A 168 -18.74 -6.05 -10.82
CA TYR A 168 -18.36 -4.88 -10.02
C TYR A 168 -17.10 -5.16 -9.23
N TRP A 169 -16.48 -4.10 -8.72
CA TRP A 169 -15.37 -4.19 -7.76
C TRP A 169 -15.60 -3.28 -6.55
N PHE A 170 -14.95 -3.58 -5.46
CA PHE A 170 -14.91 -2.74 -4.27
C PHE A 170 -13.60 -2.91 -3.51
N ALA A 171 -13.26 -1.92 -2.71
CA ALA A 171 -12.13 -1.97 -1.81
C ALA A 171 -12.51 -1.33 -0.47
N PHE A 172 -11.87 -1.78 0.60
CA PHE A 172 -12.05 -1.20 1.93
C PHE A 172 -10.78 -1.27 2.75
N HIS A 173 -10.67 -0.35 3.71
CA HIS A 173 -9.45 -0.15 4.48
C HIS A 173 -9.76 0.28 5.91
N LEU A 174 -8.96 -0.20 6.84
CA LEU A 174 -8.84 0.21 8.23
C LEU A 174 -7.34 0.21 8.55
N GLY A 175 -6.72 1.39 8.71
CA GLY A 175 -5.28 1.53 8.87
C GLY A 175 -4.67 2.61 7.99
N ASP A 176 -3.37 2.54 7.75
CA ASP A 176 -2.49 3.53 7.11
C ASP A 176 -1.65 3.03 5.93
N GLY A 177 -1.83 1.78 5.50
CA GLY A 177 -1.26 1.30 4.24
C GLY A 177 -1.82 2.01 3.01
N LYS A 178 -1.26 1.76 1.82
CA LYS A 178 -1.66 2.41 0.57
C LYS A 178 -2.22 1.43 -0.47
N CYS A 179 -3.37 1.82 -1.03
CA CYS A 179 -3.99 1.17 -2.19
C CYS A 179 -3.79 2.05 -3.41
N ILE A 180 -3.08 1.56 -4.42
CA ILE A 180 -2.86 2.26 -5.69
C ILE A 180 -3.56 1.51 -6.81
N SER A 181 -4.43 2.22 -7.53
CA SER A 181 -5.16 1.71 -8.69
C SER A 181 -4.66 2.36 -9.97
N PHE A 182 -4.42 1.56 -11.01
CA PHE A 182 -4.07 2.02 -12.35
C PHE A 182 -5.26 1.84 -13.28
N GLN A 183 -5.63 2.92 -13.97
CA GLN A 183 -6.73 2.98 -14.93
C GLN A 183 -6.41 3.99 -16.04
N GLN A 184 -7.31 4.19 -17.00
CA GLN A 184 -7.01 5.11 -18.11
C GLN A 184 -7.03 6.58 -17.68
N GLN A 185 -8.01 6.99 -16.85
CA GLN A 185 -8.14 8.37 -16.36
C GLN A 185 -8.83 8.43 -15.00
N PRO A 186 -8.19 8.98 -13.95
CA PRO A 186 -6.78 9.36 -13.92
C PRO A 186 -5.88 8.13 -14.09
N PHE A 187 -4.66 8.29 -14.57
CA PHE A 187 -3.77 7.16 -14.85
C PHE A 187 -3.51 6.30 -13.60
N TRP A 188 -3.39 6.93 -12.45
CA TRP A 188 -3.41 6.27 -11.14
C TRP A 188 -4.12 7.13 -10.11
N HIS A 189 -4.63 6.50 -9.08
CA HIS A 189 -5.20 7.17 -7.91
C HIS A 189 -5.23 6.21 -6.71
N GLU A 190 -5.44 6.77 -5.53
CA GLU A 190 -5.81 6.03 -4.33
C GLU A 190 -7.34 5.89 -4.30
N PRO A 191 -7.89 4.69 -4.57
CA PRO A 191 -9.35 4.55 -4.67
C PRO A 191 -10.05 4.60 -3.31
N ILE A 192 -9.35 4.27 -2.23
CA ILE A 192 -9.91 4.34 -0.88
C ILE A 192 -9.53 5.69 -0.28
N PRO A 193 -10.48 6.47 0.27
CA PRO A 193 -10.16 7.77 0.88
C PRO A 193 -9.09 7.65 1.95
N TRP A 194 -8.14 8.58 1.97
CA TRP A 194 -7.15 8.66 3.03
C TRP A 194 -7.80 9.03 4.38
N ASP A 195 -7.23 8.55 5.47
CA ASP A 195 -7.65 8.92 6.82
C ASP A 195 -6.64 9.87 7.45
N GLU A 196 -6.95 11.16 7.49
CA GLU A 196 -6.08 12.20 8.07
C GLU A 196 -5.77 11.98 9.57
N ARG A 197 -6.48 11.06 10.23
CA ARG A 197 -6.23 10.70 11.63
C ARG A 197 -5.07 9.71 11.77
N CYS A 198 -4.74 8.99 10.69
CA CYS A 198 -3.56 8.15 10.59
C CYS A 198 -2.35 9.05 10.31
N PHE A 199 -1.68 9.50 11.38
CA PHE A 199 -0.52 10.38 11.28
C PHE A 199 0.56 10.00 12.30
N LEU A 200 1.80 9.90 11.87
CA LEU A 200 2.93 9.36 12.62
C LEU A 200 2.64 7.93 13.10
N ASN A 201 2.78 7.65 14.40
CA ASN A 201 2.55 6.34 15.00
C ASN A 201 1.08 6.09 15.40
N LYS A 202 0.12 6.81 14.78
CA LYS A 202 -1.30 6.69 15.10
C LYS A 202 -2.04 6.14 13.90
N THR A 203 -2.57 4.94 14.04
CA THR A 203 -3.37 4.26 13.01
C THR A 203 -4.68 3.74 13.59
N THR A 204 -5.64 3.42 12.74
CA THR A 204 -6.88 2.72 13.11
C THR A 204 -6.68 1.21 12.99
N SER A 205 -7.38 0.44 13.84
CA SER A 205 -7.10 -0.99 14.01
C SER A 205 -8.37 -1.82 14.26
N LEU A 206 -8.32 -3.11 13.86
CA LEU A 206 -9.37 -4.08 14.20
C LEU A 206 -9.60 -4.23 15.71
N CYS A 207 -8.56 -4.00 16.51
CA CYS A 207 -8.65 -4.07 17.98
C CYS A 207 -9.25 -2.82 18.63
N ASP A 208 -9.65 -1.81 17.85
CA ASP A 208 -10.25 -0.60 18.42
C ASP A 208 -11.73 -0.81 18.73
N SER A 209 -12.17 -0.32 19.88
CA SER A 209 -13.58 -0.44 20.32
C SER A 209 -14.57 0.21 19.36
N ASN A 210 -14.13 1.15 18.53
CA ASN A 210 -14.92 1.85 17.54
C ASN A 210 -14.58 1.45 16.09
N ALA A 211 -13.86 0.35 15.88
CA ALA A 211 -13.38 -0.08 14.57
C ALA A 211 -14.45 -0.02 13.46
N ILE A 212 -15.70 -0.39 13.79
CA ILE A 212 -16.83 -0.37 12.85
C ILE A 212 -17.10 0.98 12.16
N ASN A 213 -16.71 2.08 12.79
CA ASN A 213 -16.91 3.43 12.28
C ASN A 213 -15.64 4.01 11.62
N GLU A 214 -14.55 3.26 11.65
CA GLU A 214 -13.25 3.68 11.11
C GLU A 214 -13.01 3.15 9.69
N PHE A 215 -13.83 2.21 9.21
CA PHE A 215 -13.72 1.69 7.85
C PHE A 215 -14.01 2.76 6.81
N ARG A 216 -13.15 2.81 5.81
CA ARG A 216 -13.28 3.56 4.56
C ARG A 216 -13.42 2.57 3.43
N TYR A 217 -14.18 2.90 2.40
CA TYR A 217 -14.39 2.00 1.29
C TYR A 217 -14.73 2.73 0.00
N CYS A 218 -14.58 2.02 -1.10
CA CYS A 218 -15.04 2.47 -2.41
C CYS A 218 -15.61 1.29 -3.20
N TYR A 219 -16.40 1.61 -4.21
CA TYR A 219 -16.96 0.61 -5.13
C TYR A 219 -17.28 1.24 -6.48
N GLU A 220 -17.37 0.39 -7.50
CA GLU A 220 -17.76 0.74 -8.85
C GLU A 220 -18.39 -0.48 -9.54
N GLY A 221 -19.44 -0.26 -10.31
CA GLY A 221 -20.17 -1.31 -11.00
C GLY A 221 -20.76 -0.86 -12.33
N ASP A 222 -20.21 0.18 -12.94
CA ASP A 222 -20.62 0.69 -14.25
C ASP A 222 -20.01 -0.09 -15.43
N GLY A 223 -19.20 -1.10 -15.14
CA GLY A 223 -18.48 -1.91 -16.11
C GLY A 223 -17.01 -1.52 -16.28
N SER A 224 -16.54 -0.48 -15.59
CA SER A 224 -15.13 -0.08 -15.56
C SER A 224 -14.36 -0.88 -14.52
N PHE A 225 -13.16 -1.35 -14.91
CA PHE A 225 -12.27 -2.09 -14.01
C PHE A 225 -10.87 -1.52 -14.09
N PRO A 226 -10.15 -1.44 -12.97
CA PRO A 226 -8.72 -1.10 -12.98
C PRO A 226 -7.90 -2.10 -13.81
N MET A 227 -6.86 -1.61 -14.48
CA MET A 227 -5.86 -2.45 -15.16
C MET A 227 -5.03 -3.24 -14.16
N ALA A 228 -4.70 -2.61 -13.02
CA ALA A 228 -4.05 -3.23 -11.88
C ALA A 228 -4.39 -2.47 -10.60
N VAL A 229 -4.44 -3.20 -9.47
CA VAL A 229 -4.56 -2.62 -8.12
C VAL A 229 -3.50 -3.23 -7.23
N PHE A 230 -2.74 -2.39 -6.55
CA PHE A 230 -1.69 -2.76 -5.61
C PHE A 230 -2.08 -2.32 -4.20
N LEU A 231 -1.93 -3.23 -3.25
CA LEU A 231 -2.05 -2.99 -1.82
C LEU A 231 -0.66 -3.10 -1.21
N GLY A 232 -0.24 -2.13 -0.42
CA GLY A 232 1.04 -2.14 0.30
C GLY A 232 0.84 -1.78 1.78
N SER A 233 1.52 -2.48 2.71
CA SER A 233 1.59 -2.05 4.11
C SER A 233 2.34 -0.72 4.22
N ASP A 234 2.31 -0.08 5.39
CA ASP A 234 3.02 1.17 5.66
C ASP A 234 4.54 1.02 5.47
N GLY A 235 5.12 -0.16 5.79
CA GLY A 235 6.51 -0.46 5.52
C GLY A 235 6.92 -0.29 4.06
N MET A 236 5.98 -0.51 3.12
CA MET A 236 6.16 -0.19 1.70
C MET A 236 6.20 1.32 1.48
N ASP A 237 5.17 2.05 1.94
CA ASP A 237 5.04 3.48 1.74
C ASP A 237 6.20 4.27 2.36
N ASP A 238 6.51 3.99 3.61
CA ASP A 238 7.60 4.62 4.37
C ASP A 238 8.97 4.43 3.72
N SER A 239 9.17 3.31 3.02
CA SER A 239 10.44 3.08 2.29
C SER A 239 10.60 3.95 1.06
N PHE A 240 9.53 4.42 0.45
CA PHE A 240 9.56 5.30 -0.71
C PHE A 240 9.45 6.78 -0.37
N GLY A 241 8.81 7.12 0.75
CA GLY A 241 8.69 8.47 1.30
C GLY A 241 7.81 9.43 0.51
N GLU A 242 7.58 9.19 -0.79
CA GLU A 242 6.69 9.97 -1.65
C GLU A 242 5.88 9.03 -2.53
N ASP A 243 4.60 9.32 -2.72
CA ASP A 243 3.67 8.52 -3.54
C ASP A 243 4.20 8.28 -4.96
N ALA A 244 4.83 9.30 -5.55
CA ALA A 244 5.40 9.18 -6.89
C ALA A 244 6.49 8.09 -6.99
N ASN A 245 7.26 7.86 -5.92
CA ASN A 245 8.27 6.81 -5.88
C ASN A 245 7.63 5.43 -5.74
N LEU A 246 6.64 5.28 -4.87
CA LEU A 246 5.85 4.05 -4.70
C LEU A 246 5.12 3.68 -6.00
N VAL A 247 4.44 4.63 -6.62
CA VAL A 247 3.78 4.46 -7.92
C VAL A 247 4.78 4.05 -8.99
N ASN A 248 5.96 4.66 -9.03
CA ASN A 248 7.01 4.29 -9.98
C ASN A 248 7.53 2.87 -9.76
N PHE A 249 7.60 2.40 -8.51
CA PHE A 249 7.92 0.99 -8.20
C PHE A 249 6.84 0.05 -8.76
N TYR A 250 5.56 0.33 -8.54
CA TYR A 250 4.47 -0.50 -9.09
C TYR A 250 4.45 -0.48 -10.63
N ILE A 251 4.80 0.65 -11.26
CA ILE A 251 4.98 0.72 -12.71
C ILE A 251 6.13 -0.19 -13.17
N GLN A 252 7.25 -0.29 -12.43
CA GLN A 252 8.30 -1.24 -12.77
C GLN A 252 7.79 -2.70 -12.67
N VAL A 253 7.03 -3.03 -11.63
CA VAL A 253 6.39 -4.35 -11.51
C VAL A 253 5.51 -4.65 -12.73
N VAL A 254 4.65 -3.70 -13.14
CA VAL A 254 3.82 -3.83 -14.35
C VAL A 254 4.66 -4.07 -15.60
N LYS A 255 5.73 -3.30 -15.78
CA LYS A 255 6.63 -3.46 -16.94
C LYS A 255 7.29 -4.83 -16.96
N MET A 256 7.77 -5.31 -15.82
CA MET A 256 8.38 -6.63 -15.69
C MET A 256 7.36 -7.74 -15.98
N LEU A 257 6.12 -7.64 -15.47
CA LEU A 257 5.04 -8.59 -15.81
C LEU A 257 4.83 -8.70 -17.31
N VAL A 258 4.83 -7.58 -18.03
CA VAL A 258 4.59 -7.55 -19.49
C VAL A 258 5.82 -8.00 -20.29
N THR A 259 7.04 -7.64 -19.86
CA THR A 259 8.27 -7.84 -20.67
C THR A 259 9.05 -9.11 -20.32
N GLU A 260 9.02 -9.54 -19.05
CA GLU A 260 9.80 -10.64 -18.52
C GLU A 260 8.92 -11.82 -18.09
N GLY A 261 7.63 -11.56 -17.91
CA GLY A 261 6.64 -12.54 -17.48
C GLY A 261 6.51 -12.66 -15.96
N ARG A 262 5.47 -13.37 -15.55
CA ARG A 262 5.03 -13.49 -14.15
C ARG A 262 6.12 -14.06 -13.23
N ASP A 263 6.73 -15.18 -13.61
CA ASP A 263 7.65 -15.90 -12.73
C ASP A 263 8.93 -15.11 -12.45
N SER A 264 9.48 -14.42 -13.47
CA SER A 264 10.64 -13.53 -13.31
C SER A 264 10.30 -12.35 -12.40
N THR A 265 9.12 -11.76 -12.59
CA THR A 265 8.65 -10.62 -11.75
C THR A 265 8.50 -11.05 -10.29
N ILE A 266 7.91 -12.22 -10.03
CA ILE A 266 7.76 -12.75 -8.67
C ILE A 266 9.13 -12.92 -8.00
N GLN A 267 10.09 -13.56 -8.68
CA GLN A 267 11.45 -13.74 -8.16
C GLN A 267 12.12 -12.42 -7.82
N SER A 268 11.93 -11.40 -8.65
CA SER A 268 12.45 -10.05 -8.38
C SER A 268 11.80 -9.43 -7.14
N ILE A 269 10.47 -9.49 -7.01
CA ILE A 269 9.77 -8.98 -5.82
C ILE A 269 10.26 -9.66 -4.54
N GLU A 270 10.36 -11.00 -4.55
CA GLU A 270 10.81 -11.80 -3.39
C GLU A 270 12.27 -11.49 -3.01
N SER A 271 13.11 -11.15 -4.00
CA SER A 271 14.51 -10.74 -3.79
C SER A 271 14.64 -9.30 -3.29
N ASP A 272 13.88 -8.38 -3.90
CA ASP A 272 14.09 -6.95 -3.75
C ASP A 272 13.40 -6.37 -2.51
N LEU A 273 12.20 -6.85 -2.15
CA LEU A 273 11.47 -6.35 -0.98
C LEU A 273 12.26 -6.47 0.34
N PRO A 274 12.93 -7.61 0.66
CA PRO A 274 13.77 -7.68 1.84
C PRO A 274 14.97 -6.72 1.82
N GLN A 275 15.52 -6.42 0.63
CA GLN A 275 16.60 -5.43 0.50
C GLN A 275 16.06 -4.01 0.66
N LEU A 276 14.88 -3.75 0.13
CA LEU A 276 14.20 -2.47 0.27
C LEU A 276 13.88 -2.18 1.73
N SER A 277 13.33 -3.13 2.48
CA SER A 277 13.14 -3.00 3.94
C SER A 277 14.44 -2.62 4.63
N LYS A 278 15.55 -3.28 4.32
CA LYS A 278 16.85 -3.05 4.96
C LYS A 278 17.37 -1.63 4.78
N ILE A 279 17.17 -1.01 3.61
CA ILE A 279 17.67 0.33 3.29
C ILE A 279 16.63 1.43 3.54
N GLY A 280 15.33 1.08 3.60
CA GLY A 280 14.20 1.98 3.78
C GLY A 280 13.67 2.00 5.22
N SER A 281 12.39 1.66 5.39
CA SER A 281 11.66 1.71 6.67
C SER A 281 12.24 0.81 7.75
N LYS A 282 12.84 -0.31 7.37
CA LYS A 282 13.28 -1.44 8.21
C LYS A 282 12.11 -2.21 8.84
N ASP A 283 10.89 -1.88 8.49
CA ASP A 283 9.68 -2.55 8.93
C ASP A 283 9.35 -3.76 8.08
N ASP A 284 8.37 -4.56 8.51
CA ASP A 284 7.78 -5.62 7.71
C ASP A 284 7.20 -5.01 6.43
N MET A 285 7.25 -5.76 5.35
CA MET A 285 6.74 -5.30 4.06
C MET A 285 5.79 -6.32 3.48
N SER A 286 4.60 -5.86 3.15
CA SER A 286 3.59 -6.66 2.45
C SER A 286 3.11 -5.98 1.19
N ILE A 287 2.96 -6.79 0.15
CA ILE A 287 2.34 -6.40 -1.12
C ILE A 287 1.31 -7.46 -1.51
N ALA A 288 0.15 -7.04 -1.99
CA ALA A 288 -0.81 -7.89 -2.69
C ALA A 288 -1.38 -7.13 -3.88
N PHE A 289 -1.51 -7.79 -5.03
CA PHE A 289 -2.04 -7.11 -6.20
C PHE A 289 -2.85 -8.03 -7.11
N ILE A 290 -3.75 -7.41 -7.85
CA ILE A 290 -4.57 -8.00 -8.90
C ILE A 290 -4.36 -7.20 -10.17
N TYR A 291 -4.25 -7.87 -11.32
CA TYR A 291 -4.04 -7.22 -12.59
C TYR A 291 -4.69 -7.98 -13.75
N SER A 292 -5.01 -7.26 -14.81
CA SER A 292 -5.45 -7.84 -16.09
C SER A 292 -4.29 -7.81 -17.08
N MET A 293 -3.68 -8.97 -17.36
CA MET A 293 -2.53 -9.05 -18.27
C MET A 293 -2.86 -8.47 -19.65
N CYS A 294 -4.07 -8.69 -20.18
CA CYS A 294 -4.45 -8.14 -21.47
C CYS A 294 -4.54 -6.60 -21.46
N GLU A 295 -5.04 -6.00 -20.37
CA GLU A 295 -5.07 -4.55 -20.23
C GLU A 295 -3.66 -3.96 -20.04
N LEU A 296 -2.82 -4.60 -19.22
CA LEU A 296 -1.44 -4.18 -19.05
C LEU A 296 -0.65 -4.22 -20.38
N GLN A 297 -0.83 -5.26 -21.18
CA GLN A 297 -0.19 -5.36 -22.51
C GLN A 297 -0.71 -4.30 -23.47
N ALA A 298 -2.02 -4.06 -23.49
CA ALA A 298 -2.64 -3.06 -24.35
C ALA A 298 -2.18 -1.62 -24.01
N HIS A 299 -1.94 -1.35 -22.72
CA HIS A 299 -1.62 -0.03 -22.19
C HIS A 299 -0.18 0.15 -21.72
N ILE A 300 0.73 -0.79 -22.02
CA ILE A 300 2.13 -0.68 -21.56
C ILE A 300 2.83 0.59 -22.03
N ALA A 301 2.45 1.12 -23.19
CA ALA A 301 2.96 2.40 -23.69
C ALA A 301 2.59 3.56 -22.76
N ASP A 302 1.40 3.56 -22.16
CA ASP A 302 0.92 4.61 -21.26
C ASP A 302 1.74 4.61 -19.96
N PHE A 303 2.09 3.43 -19.43
CA PHE A 303 2.97 3.28 -18.26
C PHE A 303 4.36 3.85 -18.51
N ILE A 304 4.93 3.56 -19.69
CA ILE A 304 6.25 4.08 -20.07
C ILE A 304 6.18 5.60 -20.30
N GLN A 305 5.11 6.09 -20.97
CA GLN A 305 4.90 7.52 -21.21
C GLN A 305 4.78 8.30 -19.91
N TYR A 306 4.02 7.79 -18.93
CA TYR A 306 3.92 8.41 -17.60
C TYR A 306 5.30 8.57 -16.93
N GLN A 307 6.17 7.56 -17.02
CA GLN A 307 7.54 7.68 -16.51
C GLN A 307 8.38 8.70 -17.28
N ILE A 308 8.20 8.79 -18.61
CA ILE A 308 8.86 9.81 -19.45
C ILE A 308 8.44 11.21 -19.01
N ASP A 309 7.16 11.43 -18.76
CA ASP A 309 6.62 12.73 -18.34
C ASP A 309 7.21 13.16 -16.98
N ILE A 310 7.27 12.26 -16.00
CA ILE A 310 7.92 12.53 -14.69
C ILE A 310 9.41 12.88 -14.86
N VAL A 311 10.14 12.10 -15.66
CA VAL A 311 11.56 12.34 -15.88
C VAL A 311 11.78 13.67 -16.61
N THR A 312 10.92 14.00 -17.57
CA THR A 312 10.96 15.28 -18.30
C THR A 312 10.73 16.47 -17.37
N ASP A 313 9.75 16.37 -16.48
CA ASP A 313 9.51 17.40 -15.45
C ASP A 313 10.69 17.54 -14.47
N SER A 314 11.28 16.42 -14.06
CA SER A 314 12.47 16.41 -13.19
C SER A 314 13.68 17.07 -13.86
N ILE A 315 13.88 16.85 -15.16
CA ILE A 315 14.92 17.53 -15.97
C ILE A 315 14.64 19.03 -15.99
N ARG A 316 13.41 19.44 -16.29
CA ARG A 316 13.02 20.86 -16.33
C ARG A 316 13.29 21.56 -14.99
N GLN A 317 12.87 20.94 -13.86
CA GLN A 317 13.12 21.50 -12.52
C GLN A 317 14.63 21.60 -12.22
N THR A 318 15.40 20.59 -12.62
CA THR A 318 16.86 20.60 -12.45
C THR A 318 17.51 21.72 -13.27
N ASP A 319 17.08 21.94 -14.52
CA ASP A 319 17.56 23.02 -15.38
C ASP A 319 17.21 24.42 -14.83
N GLU A 320 16.01 24.59 -14.27
CA GLU A 320 15.60 25.82 -13.59
C GLU A 320 16.47 26.10 -12.35
N ARG A 321 16.73 25.05 -11.54
CA ARG A 321 17.61 25.15 -10.37
C ARG A 321 19.04 25.51 -10.76
N LEU A 322 19.59 24.91 -11.81
CA LEU A 322 20.91 25.24 -12.33
C LEU A 322 21.00 26.72 -12.72
N LYS A 323 20.02 27.23 -13.47
CA LYS A 323 19.96 28.66 -13.84
C LYS A 323 19.92 29.59 -12.62
N GLN A 324 19.18 29.22 -11.57
CA GLN A 324 19.14 30.00 -10.33
C GLN A 324 20.49 30.03 -9.61
N LEU A 325 21.16 28.85 -9.51
CA LEU A 325 22.46 28.72 -8.87
C LEU A 325 23.54 29.47 -9.65
N GLU A 326 23.55 29.36 -10.97
CA GLU A 326 24.46 30.11 -11.86
C GLU A 326 24.27 31.63 -11.74
N SER A 327 23.01 32.09 -11.68
CA SER A 327 22.69 33.51 -11.47
C SER A 327 23.15 33.99 -10.09
N LYS A 328 23.03 33.14 -9.06
CA LYS A 328 23.51 33.43 -7.71
C LYS A 328 25.04 33.61 -7.69
N ILE A 329 25.77 32.70 -8.34
CA ILE A 329 27.23 32.80 -8.46
C ILE A 329 27.65 34.04 -9.26
N ALA A 330 26.98 34.33 -10.39
CA ALA A 330 27.26 35.51 -11.22
C ALA A 330 27.01 36.83 -10.46
N GLY A 331 26.10 36.85 -9.47
CA GLY A 331 25.86 38.00 -8.60
C GLY A 331 26.93 38.22 -7.52
N ILE A 332 27.81 37.26 -7.29
CA ILE A 332 28.93 37.40 -6.33
C ILE A 332 30.10 38.14 -7.01
N THR A 333 30.16 39.46 -6.86
CA THR A 333 31.15 40.33 -7.52
C THR A 333 32.51 40.33 -6.83
N SER A 334 32.64 39.89 -5.59
CA SER A 334 33.95 39.72 -4.93
C SER A 334 33.82 38.67 -3.80
N VAL A 335 34.83 37.82 -3.67
CA VAL A 335 34.95 36.78 -2.62
C VAL A 335 35.91 37.28 -1.55
N SER A 336 35.63 38.48 -0.98
CA SER A 336 36.58 39.18 -0.13
C SER A 336 36.40 38.86 1.39
N ASP A 337 35.27 38.30 1.77
CA ASP A 337 35.01 37.85 3.14
C ASP A 337 34.71 36.34 3.22
N GLU A 338 34.93 35.78 4.39
CA GLU A 338 34.81 34.31 4.63
C GLU A 338 33.39 33.79 4.35
N LYS A 339 32.36 34.56 4.66
CA LYS A 339 30.96 34.20 4.44
C LYS A 339 30.63 34.07 2.95
N THR A 340 31.04 35.10 2.16
CA THR A 340 30.83 35.10 0.70
C THR A 340 31.59 33.95 0.03
N ARG A 341 32.78 33.59 0.55
CA ARG A 341 33.54 32.46 0.03
C ARG A 341 32.82 31.12 0.34
N ILE A 342 32.29 30.95 1.56
CA ILE A 342 31.53 29.76 1.93
C ILE A 342 30.27 29.63 1.06
N ASP A 343 29.50 30.70 0.87
CA ASP A 343 28.31 30.72 0.03
C ASP A 343 28.62 30.38 -1.45
N PHE A 344 29.75 30.86 -1.98
CA PHE A 344 30.23 30.51 -3.30
C PHE A 344 30.57 29.03 -3.44
N ASP A 345 31.35 28.47 -2.48
CA ASP A 345 31.75 27.06 -2.48
C ASP A 345 30.54 26.12 -2.35
N TYR A 346 29.54 26.48 -1.55
CA TYR A 346 28.29 25.72 -1.47
C TYR A 346 27.50 25.75 -2.78
N ALA A 347 27.33 26.93 -3.38
CA ALA A 347 26.62 27.07 -4.64
C ALA A 347 27.32 26.31 -5.78
N GLN A 348 28.65 26.26 -5.79
CA GLN A 348 29.42 25.51 -6.78
C GLN A 348 29.24 24.00 -6.60
N LYS A 349 29.27 23.48 -5.37
CA LYS A 349 28.98 22.06 -5.08
C LYS A 349 27.55 21.68 -5.44
N ASP A 350 26.59 22.58 -5.20
CA ASP A 350 25.21 22.36 -5.59
C ASP A 350 25.02 22.31 -7.12
N ILE A 351 25.76 23.11 -7.86
CA ILE A 351 25.77 23.03 -9.34
C ILE A 351 26.36 21.70 -9.81
N GLU A 352 27.46 21.25 -9.23
CA GLU A 352 28.07 19.95 -9.55
C GLU A 352 27.07 18.82 -9.34
N ARG A 353 26.43 18.77 -8.17
CA ARG A 353 25.39 17.77 -7.85
C ARG A 353 24.18 17.84 -8.78
N ALA A 354 23.72 19.04 -9.10
CA ALA A 354 22.58 19.22 -10.01
C ALA A 354 22.93 18.76 -11.42
N ASN A 355 24.15 19.01 -11.91
CA ASN A 355 24.61 18.50 -13.20
C ASN A 355 24.74 16.98 -13.24
N GLU A 356 25.29 16.37 -12.17
CA GLU A 356 25.33 14.90 -12.07
C GLU A 356 23.93 14.29 -12.09
N ASN A 357 22.97 14.89 -11.36
CA ASN A 357 21.57 14.46 -11.36
C ASN A 357 20.95 14.61 -12.77
N ARG A 358 21.18 15.72 -13.43
CA ARG A 358 20.73 15.98 -14.80
C ARG A 358 21.21 14.90 -15.79
N ILE A 359 22.47 14.51 -15.70
CA ILE A 359 23.04 13.45 -16.55
C ILE A 359 22.33 12.12 -16.31
N LYS A 360 22.06 11.76 -15.04
CA LYS A 360 21.32 10.54 -14.69
C LYS A 360 19.88 10.56 -15.23
N LEU A 361 19.20 11.70 -15.13
CA LEU A 361 17.85 11.88 -15.64
C LEU A 361 17.80 11.78 -17.18
N LEU A 362 18.74 12.39 -17.90
CA LEU A 362 18.83 12.26 -19.36
C LEU A 362 19.06 10.82 -19.80
N TYR A 363 19.95 10.09 -19.12
CA TYR A 363 20.14 8.68 -19.39
C TYR A 363 18.87 7.86 -19.16
N LYS A 364 18.15 8.12 -18.05
CA LYS A 364 16.86 7.46 -17.76
C LYS A 364 15.82 7.78 -18.83
N TYR A 365 15.75 9.03 -19.30
CA TYR A 365 14.89 9.46 -20.40
C TYR A 365 15.17 8.67 -21.68
N ASP A 366 16.44 8.57 -22.08
CA ASP A 366 16.84 7.85 -23.29
C ASP A 366 16.47 6.35 -23.23
N VAL A 367 16.66 5.72 -22.06
CA VAL A 367 16.27 4.32 -21.82
C VAL A 367 14.76 4.14 -21.97
N LEU A 368 13.96 5.03 -21.39
CA LEU A 368 12.50 4.98 -21.47
C LEU A 368 12.00 5.21 -22.91
N MET A 369 12.59 6.15 -23.64
CA MET A 369 12.28 6.38 -25.06
C MET A 369 12.60 5.16 -25.94
N GLN A 370 13.69 4.45 -25.65
CA GLN A 370 14.01 3.21 -26.34
C GLN A 370 12.98 2.09 -26.01
N GLN A 371 12.54 1.99 -24.76
CA GLN A 371 11.49 1.03 -24.36
C GLN A 371 10.18 1.35 -25.08
N LEU A 372 9.77 2.61 -25.10
CA LEU A 372 8.55 3.04 -25.80
C LEU A 372 8.61 2.74 -27.31
N SER A 373 9.74 3.03 -27.94
CA SER A 373 9.95 2.71 -29.37
C SER A 373 9.81 1.22 -29.68
N LYS A 374 10.32 0.35 -28.80
CA LYS A 374 10.19 -1.11 -28.96
C LYS A 374 8.72 -1.60 -28.88
N VAL A 375 7.90 -0.98 -28.02
CA VAL A 375 6.47 -1.30 -27.94
C VAL A 375 5.79 -1.05 -29.29
N PHE A 376 6.07 0.10 -29.91
CA PHE A 376 5.46 0.45 -31.21
C PHE A 376 6.02 -0.34 -32.42
N THR A 377 7.20 -0.94 -32.29
CA THR A 377 7.77 -1.76 -33.40
C THR A 377 7.37 -3.22 -33.33
N ASN A 378 6.88 -3.70 -32.18
CA ASN A 378 6.47 -5.09 -31.97
C ASN A 378 4.94 -5.30 -32.10
N ASN A 379 4.17 -4.21 -32.25
CA ASN A 379 2.75 -4.18 -32.59
C ASN A 379 2.57 -3.86 -34.09
#